data_55db73ffb5fceeca848f3b8c21afb19c
#
_entry.id   55db73ffb5fceeca848f3b8c21afb19c
#
_cell.length_a   1.000
_cell.length_b   1.000
_cell.length_c   1.000
_cell.angle_alpha   90.00
_cell.angle_beta   90.00
_cell.angle_gamma   90.00
#
_symmetry.space_group_name_H-M   'P 1'
#
loop_
_entity.id
_entity.type
_entity.pdbx_description
1 polymer ?
#
loop_
_entity_poly.entity_id
_entity_poly.type
_entity_poly.pdbx_seq_one_letter_code
_entity_poly.pdbx_strand_id
1 'polypeptide(L)'
;MSTAARDGYIFGGRGGPLGKGTTMHADARRKAEAFIDKVIAPARARPAPDPKIAKARTELDRKELELARRELVAGGLGPDRLDKLASERAKDRRTLADQAHRIAVEGSAAAALRLKDFAPVILPFEPMDTVIDQVTFIRSFAGQGTVLESNIAPMENWARYRLDSTSDSWDGTGRLSFFILWKNEHDSPTVLTAKPNLVINAHLSCNGDWSGVASWFGMSSKADGKVRVRTTVWGMDSNVKSVVHEEDVAEVSVDGGFFGEDSSTSIEFNEVLPAFGVVVPGQTFVLIEVEVLTDWSANTDASVTLDAESGSHRVDLPQIVLSTDDVQPPAPPITLNAGVDHFTTPPSVLLLWTGATGAQVDLYQDGVRTGNTLNDGAWRGQFNPGTYTFRICETNSSVCSANVSVTVT
;
A
#
# COMPACT_ATOMS: atom_id res chain seq x y z
N MET A 1 -22.50 -5.57 22.26
CA MET A 1 -23.73 -6.15 21.70
C MET A 1 -23.53 -6.25 20.21
N SER A 2 -23.44 -7.48 19.70
CA SER A 2 -23.11 -7.78 18.30
C SER A 2 -24.36 -7.58 17.45
N THR A 3 -24.33 -6.61 16.51
CA THR A 3 -25.33 -6.47 15.45
C THR A 3 -24.83 -7.20 14.21
N ALA A 4 -25.37 -8.39 13.98
CA ALA A 4 -25.19 -9.12 12.75
C ALA A 4 -25.84 -8.35 11.57
N ALA A 5 -25.07 -8.00 10.57
CA ALA A 5 -25.53 -7.48 9.30
C ALA A 5 -26.30 -8.58 8.56
N ARG A 6 -27.52 -8.26 8.15
CA ARG A 6 -28.37 -9.13 7.31
C ARG A 6 -27.97 -9.00 5.84
N ASP A 7 -27.49 -10.09 5.31
CA ASP A 7 -27.27 -10.25 3.87
C ASP A 7 -28.60 -10.47 3.15
N GLY A 8 -28.78 -9.75 2.06
CA GLY A 8 -29.88 -9.98 1.13
C GLY A 8 -29.78 -9.12 -0.11
N TYR A 9 -28.96 -9.52 -1.09
CA TYR A 9 -29.08 -8.97 -2.45
C TYR A 9 -28.98 -10.07 -3.51
N ILE A 10 -30.10 -10.24 -4.23
CA ILE A 10 -30.25 -11.13 -5.37
C ILE A 10 -29.84 -10.37 -6.62
N PHE A 11 -28.86 -10.89 -7.36
CA PHE A 11 -28.43 -10.37 -8.65
C PHE A 11 -29.43 -10.70 -9.76
N GLY A 12 -30.02 -9.69 -10.37
CA GLY A 12 -30.72 -9.76 -11.63
C GLY A 12 -29.84 -9.29 -12.78
N GLY A 13 -28.97 -10.14 -13.32
CA GLY A 13 -28.25 -9.91 -14.57
C GLY A 13 -29.04 -10.44 -15.77
N ARG A 14 -29.15 -9.68 -16.87
CA ARG A 14 -29.80 -10.05 -18.13
C ARG A 14 -29.13 -11.31 -18.70
N GLY A 15 -29.98 -12.29 -19.02
CA GLY A 15 -29.64 -13.64 -19.39
C GLY A 15 -28.81 -13.81 -20.66
N GLY A 16 -27.62 -14.38 -20.46
CA GLY A 16 -26.95 -15.26 -21.40
C GLY A 16 -26.89 -16.67 -20.78
N PRO A 17 -26.64 -17.73 -21.54
CA PRO A 17 -26.75 -19.10 -21.03
C PRO A 17 -25.75 -19.29 -19.88
N LEU A 18 -26.32 -19.55 -18.69
CA LEU A 18 -25.58 -19.85 -17.45
C LEU A 18 -24.81 -21.18 -17.63
N GLY A 19 -23.59 -21.07 -18.18
CA GLY A 19 -22.64 -22.17 -18.27
C GLY A 19 -21.88 -22.36 -16.96
N LYS A 20 -21.15 -23.46 -16.84
CA LYS A 20 -20.37 -23.91 -15.69
C LYS A 20 -19.43 -22.86 -15.04
N GLY A 21 -19.20 -21.69 -15.69
CA GLY A 21 -18.42 -20.58 -15.20
C GLY A 21 -18.98 -19.86 -13.96
N THR A 22 -20.31 -19.80 -13.83
CA THR A 22 -20.96 -19.03 -12.74
C THR A 22 -20.76 -19.67 -11.36
N THR A 23 -20.74 -21.00 -11.30
CA THR A 23 -20.48 -21.75 -10.06
C THR A 23 -19.03 -21.63 -9.60
N MET A 24 -18.10 -21.63 -10.55
CA MET A 24 -16.66 -21.49 -10.26
C MET A 24 -16.30 -20.11 -9.70
N HIS A 25 -16.95 -19.06 -10.20
CA HIS A 25 -16.77 -17.71 -9.66
C HIS A 25 -17.36 -17.56 -8.24
N ALA A 26 -18.48 -18.20 -7.93
CA ALA A 26 -19.08 -18.17 -6.60
C ALA A 26 -18.19 -18.88 -5.56
N ASP A 27 -17.55 -19.99 -5.92
CA ASP A 27 -16.63 -20.70 -5.04
C ASP A 27 -15.34 -19.90 -4.79
N ALA A 28 -14.79 -19.28 -5.83
CA ALA A 28 -13.63 -18.42 -5.71
C ALA A 28 -13.93 -17.20 -4.82
N ARG A 29 -15.11 -16.60 -4.96
CA ARG A 29 -15.57 -15.50 -4.12
C ARG A 29 -15.68 -15.91 -2.65
N ARG A 30 -16.28 -17.08 -2.37
CA ARG A 30 -16.36 -17.63 -0.99
C ARG A 30 -14.98 -17.90 -0.40
N LYS A 31 -14.04 -18.44 -1.19
CA LYS A 31 -12.65 -18.64 -0.76
C LYS A 31 -11.97 -17.32 -0.45
N ALA A 32 -12.15 -16.29 -1.30
CA ALA A 32 -11.60 -14.97 -1.08
C ALA A 32 -12.15 -14.32 0.19
N GLU A 33 -13.46 -14.40 0.43
CA GLU A 33 -14.09 -13.90 1.65
C GLU A 33 -13.54 -14.61 2.89
N ALA A 34 -13.48 -15.94 2.86
CA ALA A 34 -12.87 -16.72 3.94
C ALA A 34 -11.39 -16.40 4.15
N PHE A 35 -10.65 -16.08 3.11
CA PHE A 35 -9.26 -15.66 3.20
C PHE A 35 -9.13 -14.27 3.86
N ILE A 36 -9.99 -13.32 3.48
CA ILE A 36 -10.04 -12.00 4.12
C ILE A 36 -10.29 -12.18 5.63
N ASP A 37 -11.30 -12.96 6.00
CA ASP A 37 -11.70 -13.11 7.40
C ASP A 37 -10.66 -13.89 8.25
N LYS A 38 -10.00 -14.89 7.68
CA LYS A 38 -9.08 -15.78 8.42
C LYS A 38 -7.63 -15.33 8.38
N VAL A 39 -7.20 -14.64 7.33
CA VAL A 39 -5.78 -14.30 7.13
C VAL A 39 -5.57 -12.79 7.22
N ILE A 40 -6.35 -12.02 6.45
CA ILE A 40 -6.12 -10.57 6.35
C ILE A 40 -6.62 -9.86 7.60
N ALA A 41 -7.86 -10.09 8.02
CA ALA A 41 -8.45 -9.41 9.16
C ALA A 41 -7.64 -9.60 10.47
N PRO A 42 -7.20 -10.83 10.84
CA PRO A 42 -6.34 -11.02 12.01
C PRO A 42 -4.96 -10.33 11.87
N ALA A 43 -4.39 -10.32 10.67
CA ALA A 43 -3.12 -9.63 10.42
C ALA A 43 -3.25 -8.09 10.47
N ARG A 44 -4.47 -7.58 10.34
CA ARG A 44 -4.79 -6.14 10.45
C ARG A 44 -5.20 -5.75 11.86
N ALA A 45 -5.70 -6.69 12.66
CA ALA A 45 -5.97 -6.46 14.06
C ALA A 45 -4.64 -6.28 14.81
N ARG A 46 -4.36 -5.07 15.29
CA ARG A 46 -3.21 -4.85 16.18
C ARG A 46 -3.49 -5.62 17.49
N PRO A 47 -2.52 -6.36 18.04
CA PRO A 47 -2.70 -6.96 19.36
C PRO A 47 -2.97 -5.84 20.37
N ALA A 48 -3.92 -6.07 21.26
CA ALA A 48 -4.18 -5.18 22.38
C ALA A 48 -2.86 -4.89 23.13
N PRO A 49 -2.54 -3.63 23.51
CA PRO A 49 -1.42 -3.36 24.38
C PRO A 49 -1.59 -4.22 25.63
N ASP A 50 -0.48 -4.62 26.23
CA ASP A 50 -0.51 -5.30 27.51
C ASP A 50 -1.36 -4.45 28.48
N PRO A 51 -2.49 -4.98 29.00
CA PRO A 51 -3.39 -4.22 29.86
C PRO A 51 -2.68 -3.69 31.12
N LYS A 52 -1.54 -4.25 31.48
CA LYS A 52 -0.69 -3.74 32.56
C LYS A 52 0.03 -2.46 32.15
N ILE A 53 0.50 -2.36 30.90
CA ILE A 53 1.16 -1.17 30.37
C ILE A 53 0.13 -0.06 30.21
N ALA A 54 -1.04 -0.34 29.64
CA ALA A 54 -2.12 0.63 29.49
C ALA A 54 -2.55 1.20 30.86
N LYS A 55 -2.78 0.29 31.83
CA LYS A 55 -3.13 0.71 33.19
C LYS A 55 -2.01 1.51 33.89
N ALA A 56 -0.75 1.13 33.71
CA ALA A 56 0.37 1.86 34.29
C ALA A 56 0.51 3.28 33.71
N ARG A 57 0.26 3.45 32.41
CA ARG A 57 0.26 4.75 31.72
C ARG A 57 -0.87 5.63 32.28
N THR A 58 -2.11 5.15 32.25
CA THR A 58 -3.25 5.90 32.82
C THR A 58 -3.03 6.31 34.28
N GLU A 59 -2.39 5.46 35.07
CA GLU A 59 -2.07 5.76 36.46
C GLU A 59 -0.95 6.82 36.58
N LEU A 60 0.02 6.81 35.66
CA LEU A 60 1.08 7.82 35.59
C LEU A 60 0.50 9.18 35.26
N ASP A 61 -0.32 9.25 34.19
CA ASP A 61 -1.00 10.48 33.75
C ASP A 61 -1.85 11.07 34.87
N ARG A 62 -2.63 10.21 35.57
CA ARG A 62 -3.43 10.65 36.71
C ARG A 62 -2.59 11.26 37.84
N LYS A 63 -1.43 10.65 38.14
CA LYS A 63 -0.52 11.16 39.18
C LYS A 63 0.12 12.47 38.76
N GLU A 64 0.53 12.62 37.51
CA GLU A 64 1.08 13.85 36.98
C GLU A 64 0.05 14.98 37.05
N LEU A 65 -1.20 14.70 36.64
CA LEU A 65 -2.30 15.66 36.72
C LEU A 65 -2.59 16.09 38.18
N GLU A 66 -2.60 15.15 39.11
CA GLU A 66 -2.79 15.46 40.54
C GLU A 66 -1.62 16.29 41.12
N LEU A 67 -0.41 16.00 40.72
CA LEU A 67 0.77 16.76 41.13
C LEU A 67 0.69 18.19 40.62
N ALA A 68 0.41 18.36 39.33
CA ALA A 68 0.24 19.63 38.68
C ALA A 68 -0.87 20.49 39.39
N ARG A 69 -2.02 19.86 39.69
CA ARG A 69 -3.12 20.53 40.41
C ARG A 69 -2.70 20.99 41.81
N ARG A 70 -1.94 20.16 42.56
CA ARG A 70 -1.43 20.51 43.89
C ARG A 70 -0.48 21.71 43.83
N GLU A 71 0.40 21.76 42.86
CA GLU A 71 1.37 22.87 42.70
C GLU A 71 0.66 24.19 42.36
N LEU A 72 -0.38 24.17 41.51
CA LEU A 72 -1.19 25.36 41.22
C LEU A 72 -1.96 25.88 42.45
N VAL A 73 -2.50 24.96 43.22
CA VAL A 73 -3.19 25.35 44.48
C VAL A 73 -2.16 25.90 45.48
N ALA A 74 -0.98 25.32 45.57
CA ALA A 74 0.10 25.83 46.41
C ALA A 74 0.61 27.22 45.95
N GLY A 75 0.55 27.48 44.62
CA GLY A 75 0.85 28.78 44.00
C GLY A 75 -0.24 29.84 44.18
N GLY A 76 -1.32 29.52 44.89
CA GLY A 76 -2.37 30.49 45.27
C GLY A 76 -3.61 30.53 44.36
N LEU A 77 -3.71 29.60 43.40
CA LEU A 77 -4.94 29.42 42.61
C LEU A 77 -5.96 28.58 43.39
N GLY A 78 -7.06 29.16 43.78
CA GLY A 78 -8.14 28.40 44.45
C GLY A 78 -8.72 27.29 43.56
N PRO A 79 -9.05 26.11 44.12
CA PRO A 79 -9.54 24.94 43.34
C PRO A 79 -10.83 25.29 42.55
N ASP A 80 -11.73 26.06 43.13
CA ASP A 80 -12.99 26.49 42.48
C ASP A 80 -12.75 27.37 41.24
N ARG A 81 -11.70 28.18 41.26
CA ARG A 81 -11.30 29.02 40.13
C ARG A 81 -10.69 28.19 39.00
N LEU A 82 -9.96 27.14 39.33
CA LEU A 82 -9.42 26.21 38.37
C LEU A 82 -10.55 25.45 37.66
N ASP A 83 -11.52 24.92 38.42
CA ASP A 83 -12.63 24.14 37.87
C ASP A 83 -13.54 25.05 37.01
N LYS A 84 -13.73 26.32 37.37
CA LYS A 84 -14.46 27.29 36.58
C LYS A 84 -13.76 27.59 35.25
N LEU A 85 -12.46 27.86 35.26
CA LEU A 85 -11.66 28.11 34.06
C LEU A 85 -11.62 26.91 33.12
N ALA A 86 -11.50 25.72 33.68
CA ALA A 86 -11.54 24.49 32.89
C ALA A 86 -12.89 24.29 32.19
N SER A 87 -14.00 24.57 32.92
CA SER A 87 -15.34 24.44 32.36
C SER A 87 -15.64 25.49 31.28
N GLU A 88 -15.24 26.77 31.50
CA GLU A 88 -15.41 27.83 30.51
C GLU A 88 -14.65 27.50 29.20
N ARG A 89 -13.42 27.05 29.30
CA ARG A 89 -12.62 26.68 28.14
C ARG A 89 -13.13 25.45 27.42
N ALA A 90 -13.59 24.42 28.14
CA ALA A 90 -14.21 23.27 27.53
C ALA A 90 -15.45 23.64 26.68
N LYS A 91 -16.21 24.67 27.16
CA LYS A 91 -17.34 25.19 26.40
C LYS A 91 -16.91 25.97 25.16
N ASP A 92 -15.90 26.82 25.27
CA ASP A 92 -15.39 27.60 24.13
C ASP A 92 -14.83 26.69 23.03
N ARG A 93 -14.16 25.64 23.44
CA ARG A 93 -13.63 24.63 22.50
C ARG A 93 -14.69 23.87 21.74
N ARG A 94 -15.74 23.39 22.43
CA ARG A 94 -16.85 22.74 21.74
C ARG A 94 -17.44 23.66 20.68
N THR A 95 -17.55 24.96 21.00
CA THR A 95 -18.03 25.96 20.04
C THR A 95 -17.08 26.11 18.85
N LEU A 96 -15.76 26.12 19.08
CA LEU A 96 -14.75 26.21 18.03
C LEU A 96 -14.69 24.92 17.18
N ALA A 97 -14.76 23.74 17.81
CA ALA A 97 -14.83 22.46 17.11
C ALA A 97 -16.09 22.37 16.23
N ASP A 98 -17.24 22.80 16.73
CA ASP A 98 -18.47 22.86 15.95
C ASP A 98 -18.39 23.88 14.79
N GLN A 99 -17.65 24.97 14.96
CA GLN A 99 -17.39 25.92 13.88
C GLN A 99 -16.42 25.36 12.85
N ALA A 100 -15.33 24.74 13.27
CA ALA A 100 -14.37 24.09 12.40
C ALA A 100 -15.02 22.97 11.58
N HIS A 101 -15.87 22.16 12.24
CA HIS A 101 -16.65 21.13 11.55
C HIS A 101 -17.58 21.72 10.49
N ARG A 102 -18.29 22.81 10.80
CA ARG A 102 -19.14 23.50 9.80
C ARG A 102 -18.33 24.01 8.62
N ILE A 103 -17.19 24.66 8.86
CA ILE A 103 -16.30 25.15 7.81
C ILE A 103 -15.77 24.00 6.94
N ALA A 104 -15.40 22.87 7.55
CA ALA A 104 -14.96 21.68 6.84
C ALA A 104 -16.08 21.11 5.96
N VAL A 105 -17.32 21.00 6.47
CA VAL A 105 -18.49 20.54 5.70
C VAL A 105 -18.82 21.50 4.55
N GLU A 106 -18.75 22.81 4.75
CA GLU A 106 -18.96 23.80 3.70
C GLU A 106 -17.84 23.77 2.65
N GLY A 107 -16.60 23.62 3.08
CA GLY A 107 -15.44 23.46 2.20
C GLY A 107 -15.52 22.19 1.35
N SER A 108 -15.96 21.08 1.96
CA SER A 108 -16.13 19.81 1.28
C SER A 108 -17.26 19.84 0.24
N ALA A 109 -18.33 20.56 0.49
CA ALA A 109 -19.41 20.77 -0.49
C ALA A 109 -18.91 21.53 -1.74
N ALA A 110 -18.01 22.50 -1.54
CA ALA A 110 -17.36 23.23 -2.64
C ALA A 110 -16.36 22.32 -3.40
N ALA A 111 -15.62 21.47 -2.70
CA ALA A 111 -14.70 20.50 -3.29
C ALA A 111 -15.46 19.43 -4.10
N ALA A 112 -16.61 18.94 -3.61
CA ALA A 112 -17.43 17.99 -4.34
C ALA A 112 -18.04 18.55 -5.64
N LEU A 113 -18.34 19.84 -5.66
CA LEU A 113 -18.74 20.51 -6.90
C LEU A 113 -17.59 20.52 -7.92
N ARG A 114 -16.34 20.69 -7.46
CA ARG A 114 -15.15 20.59 -8.31
C ARG A 114 -14.88 19.15 -8.76
N LEU A 115 -15.05 18.15 -7.90
CA LEU A 115 -14.89 16.73 -8.25
C LEU A 115 -15.92 16.24 -9.28
N LYS A 116 -17.11 16.83 -9.35
CA LYS A 116 -18.09 16.53 -10.43
C LYS A 116 -17.58 16.94 -11.82
N ASP A 117 -16.69 17.91 -11.89
CA ASP A 117 -16.06 18.36 -13.13
C ASP A 117 -14.77 17.58 -13.46
N PHE A 118 -14.29 16.73 -12.54
CA PHE A 118 -13.21 15.80 -12.84
C PHE A 118 -13.77 14.62 -13.63
N ALA A 119 -13.60 14.69 -14.95
CA ALA A 119 -13.69 13.50 -15.76
C ALA A 119 -12.72 12.45 -15.18
N PRO A 120 -13.14 11.20 -15.00
CA PRO A 120 -12.22 10.16 -14.56
C PRO A 120 -11.00 10.18 -15.47
N VAL A 121 -9.81 10.15 -14.87
CA VAL A 121 -8.57 10.06 -15.64
C VAL A 121 -8.68 8.78 -16.46
N ILE A 122 -8.94 8.94 -17.77
CA ILE A 122 -8.92 7.79 -18.68
C ILE A 122 -7.46 7.44 -18.82
N LEU A 123 -7.05 6.38 -18.09
CA LEU A 123 -5.71 5.85 -18.23
C LEU A 123 -5.51 5.38 -19.67
N PRO A 124 -4.41 5.75 -20.33
CA PRO A 124 -4.02 5.08 -21.55
C PRO A 124 -3.80 3.60 -21.19
N PHE A 125 -4.59 2.72 -21.79
CA PHE A 125 -4.42 1.27 -21.65
C PHE A 125 -4.01 0.69 -22.99
N GLU A 126 -3.15 -0.30 -22.91
CA GLU A 126 -2.74 -1.10 -24.07
C GLU A 126 -3.90 -2.02 -24.48
N PRO A 127 -3.97 -2.47 -25.73
CA PRO A 127 -5.06 -3.35 -26.20
C PRO A 127 -5.20 -4.67 -25.42
N MET A 128 -4.18 -5.07 -24.65
CA MET A 128 -4.15 -6.29 -23.82
C MET A 128 -4.52 -6.03 -22.36
N ASP A 129 -4.74 -4.78 -21.97
CA ASP A 129 -5.07 -4.44 -20.59
C ASP A 129 -6.52 -4.81 -20.24
N THR A 130 -6.72 -5.31 -19.04
CA THR A 130 -8.04 -5.58 -18.49
C THR A 130 -8.44 -4.45 -17.56
N VAL A 131 -9.54 -3.77 -17.87
CA VAL A 131 -10.12 -2.75 -16.99
C VAL A 131 -11.17 -3.40 -16.10
N ILE A 132 -10.99 -3.28 -14.79
CA ILE A 132 -11.98 -3.70 -13.79
C ILE A 132 -12.58 -2.44 -13.18
N ASP A 133 -13.87 -2.29 -13.36
CA ASP A 133 -14.70 -1.16 -12.92
C ASP A 133 -15.58 -1.52 -11.70
N GLN A 134 -15.40 -2.70 -11.13
CA GLN A 134 -16.18 -3.16 -9.99
C GLN A 134 -15.31 -3.92 -9.00
N VAL A 135 -15.31 -3.47 -7.74
CA VAL A 135 -14.65 -4.17 -6.64
C VAL A 135 -15.44 -5.42 -6.23
N THR A 136 -14.72 -6.43 -5.75
CA THR A 136 -15.36 -7.67 -5.27
C THR A 136 -15.88 -7.50 -3.85
N PHE A 137 -15.10 -6.84 -2.98
CA PHE A 137 -15.45 -6.57 -1.59
C PHE A 137 -14.89 -5.21 -1.16
N ILE A 138 -15.56 -4.58 -0.19
CA ILE A 138 -15.01 -3.48 0.59
C ILE A 138 -15.10 -3.89 2.06
N ARG A 139 -14.05 -3.65 2.83
CA ARG A 139 -14.01 -3.93 4.27
C ARG A 139 -13.33 -2.79 5.01
N SER A 140 -13.80 -2.53 6.20
CA SER A 140 -13.16 -1.63 7.14
C SER A 140 -12.63 -2.41 8.35
N PHE A 141 -11.45 -2.02 8.84
CA PHE A 141 -10.80 -2.67 9.97
C PHE A 141 -10.42 -1.61 10.99
N ALA A 142 -10.98 -1.69 12.18
CA ALA A 142 -10.58 -0.87 13.31
C ALA A 142 -9.46 -1.58 14.07
N GLY A 143 -8.34 -0.91 14.25
CA GLY A 143 -7.32 -1.31 15.22
C GLY A 143 -7.73 -0.90 16.63
N GLN A 144 -6.90 -1.24 17.60
CA GLN A 144 -7.12 -0.82 18.96
C GLN A 144 -7.15 0.70 19.09
N GLY A 145 -7.92 1.21 20.02
CA GLY A 145 -8.03 2.63 20.30
C GLY A 145 -8.75 3.43 19.22
N THR A 146 -9.37 2.76 18.28
CA THR A 146 -10.03 3.38 17.14
C THR A 146 -11.50 3.02 17.13
N VAL A 147 -12.37 4.03 17.09
CA VAL A 147 -13.77 3.88 16.69
C VAL A 147 -13.85 4.10 15.19
N LEU A 148 -14.46 3.18 14.47
CA LEU A 148 -14.59 3.26 13.03
C LEU A 148 -16.04 3.01 12.64
N GLU A 149 -16.64 4.02 12.02
CA GLU A 149 -17.96 3.96 11.41
C GLU A 149 -17.76 3.88 9.88
N SER A 150 -18.55 3.06 9.20
CA SER A 150 -18.44 2.96 7.75
C SER A 150 -19.76 2.65 7.09
N ASN A 151 -19.99 3.29 5.95
CA ASN A 151 -21.06 3.00 5.01
C ASN A 151 -20.43 2.58 3.67
N ILE A 152 -20.71 1.36 3.25
CA ILE A 152 -19.98 0.67 2.17
C ILE A 152 -20.94 0.35 1.02
N ALA A 153 -20.60 0.79 -0.18
CA ALA A 153 -21.33 0.51 -1.41
C ALA A 153 -20.42 -0.21 -2.45
N PRO A 154 -20.22 -1.53 -2.35
CA PRO A 154 -19.34 -2.27 -3.26
C PRO A 154 -19.78 -2.20 -4.72
N MET A 155 -21.07 -2.12 -4.97
CA MET A 155 -21.63 -2.03 -6.33
C MET A 155 -21.34 -0.69 -7.02
N GLU A 156 -21.00 0.33 -6.23
CA GLU A 156 -20.71 1.67 -6.71
C GLU A 156 -19.21 2.03 -6.48
N ASN A 157 -18.43 1.07 -6.00
CA ASN A 157 -16.98 1.19 -5.75
C ASN A 157 -16.58 2.32 -4.79
N TRP A 158 -17.44 2.67 -3.84
CA TRP A 158 -17.13 3.68 -2.85
C TRP A 158 -17.43 3.23 -1.43
N ALA A 159 -16.78 3.89 -0.50
CA ALA A 159 -17.09 3.82 0.90
C ALA A 159 -16.99 5.21 1.55
N ARG A 160 -17.84 5.43 2.53
CA ARG A 160 -17.71 6.52 3.48
C ARG A 160 -17.27 5.92 4.79
N TYR A 161 -16.30 6.53 5.45
CA TYR A 161 -15.89 6.08 6.76
C TYR A 161 -15.40 7.24 7.62
N ARG A 162 -15.63 7.10 8.90
CA ARG A 162 -15.14 7.99 9.92
C ARG A 162 -14.31 7.21 10.92
N LEU A 163 -13.16 7.74 11.25
CA LEU A 163 -12.26 7.22 12.26
C LEU A 163 -12.09 8.26 13.34
N ASP A 164 -12.33 7.86 14.57
CA ASP A 164 -12.06 8.67 15.76
C ASP A 164 -11.12 7.90 16.70
N SER A 165 -10.10 8.58 17.24
CA SER A 165 -9.27 8.04 18.31
C SER A 165 -10.09 7.96 19.61
N THR A 166 -9.84 6.93 20.43
CA THR A 166 -10.45 6.82 21.75
C THR A 166 -9.55 7.46 22.81
N SER A 167 -10.14 8.06 23.83
CA SER A 167 -9.42 8.69 24.95
C SER A 167 -8.56 7.73 25.77
N ASP A 168 -8.80 6.43 25.64
CA ASP A 168 -8.12 5.38 26.41
C ASP A 168 -6.89 4.79 25.69
N SER A 169 -6.58 5.27 24.50
CA SER A 169 -5.48 4.76 23.68
C SER A 169 -4.52 5.85 23.25
N TRP A 170 -3.26 5.50 23.17
CA TRP A 170 -2.18 6.41 22.80
C TRP A 170 -1.81 6.31 21.32
N ASP A 171 -2.17 5.22 20.68
CA ASP A 171 -1.97 4.98 19.27
C ASP A 171 -3.03 4.03 18.72
N GLY A 172 -3.28 4.12 17.44
CA GLY A 172 -4.23 3.26 16.79
C GLY A 172 -4.08 3.27 15.28
N THR A 173 -4.88 2.41 14.65
CA THR A 173 -4.94 2.32 13.20
C THR A 173 -6.37 2.09 12.75
N GLY A 174 -6.75 2.72 11.64
CA GLY A 174 -7.96 2.40 10.93
C GLY A 174 -7.65 2.11 9.47
N ARG A 175 -8.43 1.25 8.85
CA ARG A 175 -8.20 0.83 7.48
C ARG A 175 -9.50 0.69 6.73
N LEU A 176 -9.49 1.16 5.49
CA LEU A 176 -10.51 0.88 4.50
C LEU A 176 -9.84 0.15 3.34
N SER A 177 -10.30 -1.04 3.02
CA SER A 177 -9.72 -1.88 1.96
C SER A 177 -10.75 -2.22 0.90
N PHE A 178 -10.36 -2.01 -0.35
CA PHE A 178 -11.06 -2.44 -1.55
C PHE A 178 -10.37 -3.69 -2.07
N PHE A 179 -11.13 -4.74 -2.30
CA PHE A 179 -10.60 -6.03 -2.74
C PHE A 179 -11.14 -6.39 -4.13
N ILE A 180 -10.23 -6.77 -5.02
CA ILE A 180 -10.52 -7.25 -6.35
C ILE A 180 -10.00 -8.68 -6.47
N LEU A 181 -10.90 -9.62 -6.79
CA LEU A 181 -10.55 -10.99 -7.08
C LEU A 181 -10.23 -11.12 -8.56
N TRP A 182 -9.01 -11.52 -8.89
CA TRP A 182 -8.57 -11.74 -10.26
C TRP A 182 -7.99 -13.14 -10.43
N LYS A 183 -8.17 -13.72 -11.61
CA LYS A 183 -7.65 -15.04 -11.98
C LYS A 183 -6.66 -14.91 -13.12
N ASN A 184 -5.48 -15.51 -12.97
CA ASN A 184 -4.61 -15.73 -14.10
C ASN A 184 -5.19 -16.85 -14.96
N GLU A 185 -5.74 -16.52 -16.12
CA GLU A 185 -6.37 -17.46 -17.03
C GLU A 185 -5.36 -18.19 -17.93
N HIS A 186 -4.09 -17.77 -17.93
CA HIS A 186 -3.01 -18.44 -18.65
C HIS A 186 -2.60 -19.72 -17.94
N ASP A 187 -2.13 -20.71 -18.69
CA ASP A 187 -1.58 -21.95 -18.12
C ASP A 187 -0.17 -21.74 -17.55
N SER A 188 0.54 -20.71 -18.01
CA SER A 188 1.86 -20.30 -17.56
C SER A 188 1.78 -19.19 -16.51
N PRO A 189 2.82 -19.03 -15.67
CA PRO A 189 2.97 -17.85 -14.83
C PRO A 189 3.01 -16.57 -15.67
N THR A 190 2.38 -15.50 -15.16
CA THR A 190 2.41 -14.17 -15.77
C THR A 190 2.88 -13.14 -14.75
N VAL A 191 3.42 -12.02 -15.23
CA VAL A 191 3.67 -10.84 -14.42
C VAL A 191 2.41 -9.99 -14.44
N LEU A 192 1.73 -9.89 -13.30
CA LEU A 192 0.57 -9.03 -13.12
C LEU A 192 1.02 -7.64 -12.66
N THR A 193 0.64 -6.61 -13.39
CA THR A 193 0.81 -5.21 -13.00
C THR A 193 -0.57 -4.60 -12.78
N ALA A 194 -0.83 -4.08 -11.59
CA ALA A 194 -2.11 -3.46 -11.23
C ALA A 194 -1.93 -1.95 -11.02
N LYS A 195 -2.74 -1.15 -11.70
CA LYS A 195 -2.76 0.32 -11.63
C LYS A 195 -4.12 0.79 -11.13
N PRO A 196 -4.37 0.85 -9.81
CA PRO A 196 -5.62 1.36 -9.28
C PRO A 196 -5.71 2.88 -9.41
N ASN A 197 -6.87 3.38 -9.79
CA ASN A 197 -7.21 4.78 -9.67
C ASN A 197 -7.96 4.99 -8.36
N LEU A 198 -7.35 5.68 -7.41
CA LEU A 198 -7.91 5.91 -6.08
C LEU A 198 -8.26 7.38 -5.91
N VAL A 199 -9.46 7.64 -5.42
CA VAL A 199 -9.95 8.99 -5.09
C VAL A 199 -10.28 9.04 -3.61
N ILE A 200 -9.67 9.98 -2.88
CA ILE A 200 -9.96 10.21 -1.48
C ILE A 200 -10.38 11.68 -1.32
N ASN A 201 -11.58 11.89 -0.80
CA ASN A 201 -12.04 13.19 -0.34
C ASN A 201 -12.37 13.05 1.14
N ALA A 202 -11.53 13.63 1.99
CA ALA A 202 -11.62 13.48 3.43
C ALA A 202 -11.04 14.69 4.15
N HIS A 203 -11.26 14.74 5.46
CA HIS A 203 -10.68 15.74 6.34
C HIS A 203 -9.97 15.05 7.52
N LEU A 204 -8.68 15.31 7.66
CA LEU A 204 -7.89 14.81 8.78
C LEU A 204 -7.67 15.95 9.78
N SER A 205 -8.01 15.71 11.03
CA SER A 205 -7.82 16.68 12.12
C SER A 205 -7.18 16.05 13.34
N CYS A 206 -6.27 16.80 13.94
CA CYS A 206 -5.68 16.53 15.24
C CYS A 206 -6.06 17.67 16.18
N ASN A 207 -6.67 17.32 17.29
CA ASN A 207 -7.04 18.28 18.33
C ASN A 207 -6.20 17.99 19.56
N GLY A 208 -5.39 18.97 19.96
CA GLY A 208 -4.66 18.94 21.22
C GLY A 208 -5.54 19.52 22.31
N ASP A 209 -6.26 18.69 23.06
CA ASP A 209 -7.05 19.23 24.17
C ASP A 209 -6.14 19.64 25.32
N TRP A 210 -6.45 20.75 25.90
CA TRP A 210 -5.76 21.29 27.07
C TRP A 210 -6.59 20.98 28.32
N SER A 211 -6.24 19.92 28.99
CA SER A 211 -6.77 19.74 30.35
C SER A 211 -6.12 20.77 31.24
N GLY A 212 -6.74 21.89 31.35
CA GLY A 212 -6.49 23.17 32.02
C GLY A 212 -5.34 23.34 33.00
N VAL A 213 -4.79 22.26 33.52
CA VAL A 213 -3.77 22.25 34.56
C VAL A 213 -2.44 21.71 34.07
N ALA A 214 -2.43 20.71 33.23
CA ALA A 214 -1.19 20.03 32.79
C ALA A 214 -0.30 20.92 31.90
N SER A 215 -0.88 21.76 31.07
CA SER A 215 -0.13 22.69 30.20
C SER A 215 0.61 23.80 30.94
N TRP A 216 0.15 24.15 32.16
CA TRP A 216 0.85 25.13 32.99
C TRP A 216 2.20 24.63 33.46
N PHE A 217 2.42 23.31 33.38
CA PHE A 217 3.68 22.65 33.75
C PHE A 217 4.49 22.16 32.53
N GLY A 218 4.17 22.65 31.31
CA GLY A 218 4.91 22.27 30.11
C GLY A 218 4.55 20.87 29.60
N MET A 219 3.45 20.28 30.10
CA MET A 219 2.89 19.05 29.55
C MET A 219 2.05 19.43 28.34
N SER A 220 2.51 19.11 27.15
CA SER A 220 1.80 19.39 25.91
C SER A 220 0.99 18.17 25.49
N SER A 221 -0.27 18.40 25.10
CA SER A 221 -1.05 17.40 24.38
C SER A 221 -0.47 17.26 22.99
N LYS A 222 -0.15 16.04 22.57
CA LYS A 222 0.37 15.74 21.24
C LYS A 222 -0.59 14.83 20.53
N ALA A 223 -0.87 15.14 19.28
CA ALA A 223 -1.60 14.25 18.39
C ALA A 223 -0.94 14.27 17.01
N ASP A 224 -0.78 13.09 16.46
CA ASP A 224 -0.27 12.89 15.11
C ASP A 224 -1.24 11.99 14.36
N GLY A 225 -1.64 12.40 13.17
CA GLY A 225 -2.47 11.62 12.26
C GLY A 225 -1.81 11.53 10.90
N LYS A 226 -1.75 10.32 10.35
CA LYS A 226 -1.14 10.06 9.06
C LYS A 226 -2.02 9.16 8.21
N VAL A 227 -2.28 9.57 6.97
CA VAL A 227 -3.02 8.80 5.98
C VAL A 227 -2.07 8.32 4.90
N ARG A 228 -2.10 7.02 4.63
CA ARG A 228 -1.32 6.36 3.60
C ARG A 228 -2.21 5.55 2.69
N VAL A 229 -1.78 5.34 1.46
CA VAL A 229 -2.40 4.41 0.53
C VAL A 229 -1.44 3.28 0.23
N ARG A 230 -1.99 2.07 0.06
CA ARG A 230 -1.18 0.89 -0.21
C ARG A 230 -1.90 -0.07 -1.13
N THR A 231 -1.16 -0.65 -2.09
CA THR A 231 -1.62 -1.74 -2.92
C THR A 231 -0.87 -3.01 -2.55
N THR A 232 -1.61 -4.09 -2.32
CA THR A 232 -1.06 -5.40 -1.95
C THR A 232 -1.69 -6.47 -2.82
N VAL A 233 -0.88 -7.39 -3.34
CA VAL A 233 -1.35 -8.58 -4.04
C VAL A 233 -1.17 -9.79 -3.11
N TRP A 234 -2.25 -10.52 -2.89
CA TRP A 234 -2.30 -11.71 -2.04
C TRP A 234 -2.46 -12.96 -2.87
N GLY A 235 -1.54 -13.90 -2.73
CA GLY A 235 -1.69 -15.27 -3.25
C GLY A 235 -2.55 -16.09 -2.28
N MET A 236 -3.80 -16.37 -2.64
CA MET A 236 -4.76 -17.02 -1.74
C MET A 236 -4.37 -18.45 -1.36
N ASP A 237 -3.71 -19.18 -2.26
CA ASP A 237 -3.30 -20.57 -2.02
C ASP A 237 -1.96 -20.69 -1.29
N SER A 238 -1.13 -19.66 -1.36
CA SER A 238 0.22 -19.64 -0.77
C SER A 238 0.35 -18.80 0.49
N ASN A 239 -0.67 -18.03 0.85
CA ASN A 239 -0.64 -16.99 1.91
C ASN A 239 0.49 -15.94 1.71
N VAL A 240 1.06 -15.88 0.51
CA VAL A 240 2.11 -14.91 0.18
C VAL A 240 1.46 -13.57 -0.11
N LYS A 241 2.02 -12.51 0.47
CA LYS A 241 1.65 -11.14 0.15
C LYS A 241 2.83 -10.42 -0.51
N SER A 242 2.53 -9.63 -1.53
CA SER A 242 3.47 -8.70 -2.14
C SER A 242 2.89 -7.29 -2.01
N VAL A 243 3.54 -6.43 -1.23
CA VAL A 243 3.24 -4.99 -1.22
C VAL A 243 3.87 -4.41 -2.46
N VAL A 244 3.05 -3.91 -3.37
CA VAL A 244 3.52 -3.42 -4.66
C VAL A 244 3.63 -1.90 -4.71
N HIS A 245 2.92 -1.21 -3.79
CA HIS A 245 3.01 0.24 -3.65
C HIS A 245 2.59 0.66 -2.24
N GLU A 246 3.24 1.68 -1.68
CA GLU A 246 2.83 2.37 -0.46
C GLU A 246 3.34 3.81 -0.52
N GLU A 247 2.46 4.79 -0.25
CA GLU A 247 2.81 6.21 -0.20
C GLU A 247 2.00 6.97 0.84
N ASP A 248 2.56 8.09 1.30
CA ASP A 248 1.94 9.00 2.25
C ASP A 248 1.04 10.00 1.49
N VAL A 249 -0.20 10.14 1.93
CA VAL A 249 -1.20 11.05 1.32
C VAL A 249 -1.33 12.33 2.11
N ALA A 250 -1.39 12.20 3.44
CA ALA A 250 -1.55 13.35 4.33
C ALA A 250 -0.95 13.04 5.71
N GLU A 251 -0.42 14.09 6.33
CA GLU A 251 0.08 14.03 7.69
C GLU A 251 -0.30 15.34 8.41
N VAL A 252 -0.79 15.22 9.62
CA VAL A 252 -1.13 16.36 10.49
C VAL A 252 -0.61 16.05 11.87
N SER A 253 0.09 17.00 12.47
CA SER A 253 0.58 16.91 13.84
C SER A 253 0.22 18.14 14.63
N VAL A 254 -0.03 17.94 15.91
CA VAL A 254 -0.20 18.99 16.91
C VAL A 254 0.76 18.73 18.04
N ASP A 255 1.64 19.68 18.28
CA ASP A 255 2.44 19.76 19.50
C ASP A 255 1.83 20.85 20.35
N GLY A 256 0.85 20.47 21.18
CA GLY A 256 0.03 21.40 21.95
C GLY A 256 0.90 22.26 22.84
N GLY A 257 1.15 23.48 22.39
CA GLY A 257 1.75 24.52 23.19
C GLY A 257 0.84 24.95 24.35
N PHE A 258 1.24 25.98 25.06
CA PHE A 258 0.58 26.54 26.25
C PHE A 258 -0.91 26.87 26.05
N PHE A 259 -1.44 26.96 24.83
CA PHE A 259 -2.80 27.37 24.50
C PHE A 259 -3.68 26.30 23.82
N GLY A 260 -3.18 25.08 23.63
CA GLY A 260 -3.85 24.08 22.82
C GLY A 260 -3.87 24.49 21.34
N GLU A 261 -3.40 23.64 20.47
CA GLU A 261 -3.44 23.88 19.03
C GLU A 261 -4.30 22.80 18.37
N ASP A 262 -5.12 23.23 17.43
CA ASP A 262 -5.82 22.33 16.53
C ASP A 262 -5.17 22.45 15.17
N SER A 263 -4.89 21.33 14.53
CA SER A 263 -4.35 21.29 13.18
C SER A 263 -5.20 20.38 12.33
N SER A 264 -5.42 20.78 11.09
CA SER A 264 -6.21 19.95 10.18
C SER A 264 -5.80 20.16 8.73
N THR A 265 -6.08 19.17 7.90
CA THR A 265 -5.87 19.24 6.46
C THR A 265 -7.02 18.58 5.71
N SER A 266 -7.40 19.16 4.57
CA SER A 266 -8.29 18.53 3.63
C SER A 266 -7.49 17.61 2.71
N ILE A 267 -7.99 16.41 2.49
CA ILE A 267 -7.40 15.41 1.60
C ILE A 267 -8.22 15.42 0.31
N GLU A 268 -7.61 15.89 -0.76
CA GLU A 268 -8.14 15.85 -2.12
C GLU A 268 -7.15 15.03 -2.97
N PHE A 269 -7.21 13.70 -2.84
CA PHE A 269 -6.33 12.78 -3.55
C PHE A 269 -7.08 12.15 -4.72
N ASN A 270 -6.54 12.25 -5.92
CA ASN A 270 -7.09 11.61 -7.12
C ASN A 270 -5.93 11.21 -8.02
N GLU A 271 -5.40 10.03 -7.78
CA GLU A 271 -4.22 9.56 -8.48
C GLU A 271 -4.33 8.10 -8.88
N VAL A 272 -3.57 7.77 -9.90
CA VAL A 272 -3.30 6.40 -10.30
C VAL A 272 -2.09 5.93 -9.52
N LEU A 273 -2.32 4.98 -8.63
CA LEU A 273 -1.23 4.43 -7.82
C LEU A 273 -0.26 3.66 -8.73
N PRO A 274 1.05 3.96 -8.68
CA PRO A 274 2.03 3.19 -9.39
C PRO A 274 2.03 1.74 -8.90
N ALA A 275 2.24 0.81 -9.82
CA ALA A 275 2.26 -0.60 -9.50
C ALA A 275 3.51 -1.27 -10.05
N PHE A 276 4.00 -2.24 -9.32
CA PHE A 276 5.10 -3.11 -9.74
C PHE A 276 4.55 -4.49 -10.11
N GLY A 277 5.22 -5.14 -11.05
CA GLY A 277 4.84 -6.46 -11.50
C GLY A 277 4.99 -7.52 -10.40
N VAL A 278 3.98 -8.37 -10.25
CA VAL A 278 3.98 -9.53 -9.36
C VAL A 278 3.80 -10.80 -10.18
N VAL A 279 4.68 -11.77 -10.01
CA VAL A 279 4.55 -13.07 -10.71
C VAL A 279 3.39 -13.84 -10.09
N VAL A 280 2.39 -14.15 -10.92
CA VAL A 280 1.21 -14.94 -10.55
C VAL A 280 1.25 -16.28 -11.29
N PRO A 281 1.23 -17.42 -10.60
CA PRO A 281 1.19 -18.73 -11.23
C PRO A 281 -0.01 -18.90 -12.17
N GLY A 282 0.13 -19.74 -13.18
CA GLY A 282 -0.97 -20.04 -14.11
C GLY A 282 -2.19 -20.64 -13.41
N GLN A 283 -3.37 -20.35 -13.91
CA GLN A 283 -4.66 -20.85 -13.42
C GLN A 283 -4.97 -20.56 -11.93
N THR A 284 -4.25 -19.60 -11.29
CA THR A 284 -4.45 -19.26 -9.88
C THR A 284 -5.26 -17.98 -9.70
N PHE A 285 -5.93 -17.90 -8.55
CA PHE A 285 -6.60 -16.68 -8.11
C PHE A 285 -5.70 -15.88 -7.19
N VAL A 286 -5.71 -14.57 -7.38
CA VAL A 286 -5.10 -13.60 -6.45
C VAL A 286 -6.15 -12.60 -5.99
N LEU A 287 -5.92 -12.03 -4.82
CA LEU A 287 -6.71 -10.96 -4.27
C LEU A 287 -5.86 -9.68 -4.26
N ILE A 288 -6.29 -8.68 -5.02
CA ILE A 288 -5.65 -7.37 -5.05
C ILE A 288 -6.36 -6.50 -4.01
N GLU A 289 -5.61 -5.98 -3.06
CA GLU A 289 -6.10 -5.07 -2.01
C GLU A 289 -5.57 -3.67 -2.26
N VAL A 290 -6.47 -2.71 -2.37
CA VAL A 290 -6.17 -1.27 -2.35
C VAL A 290 -6.67 -0.72 -1.03
N GLU A 291 -5.77 -0.20 -0.22
CA GLU A 291 -6.01 0.14 1.17
C GLU A 291 -5.74 1.62 1.43
N VAL A 292 -6.67 2.29 2.12
CA VAL A 292 -6.44 3.56 2.80
C VAL A 292 -6.19 3.24 4.26
N LEU A 293 -4.99 3.54 4.71
CA LEU A 293 -4.49 3.27 6.05
C LEU A 293 -4.34 4.58 6.81
N THR A 294 -4.95 4.66 7.96
CA THR A 294 -4.79 5.79 8.89
C THR A 294 -4.09 5.30 10.14
N ASP A 295 -2.89 5.79 10.37
CA ASP A 295 -2.18 5.61 11.63
C ASP A 295 -2.32 6.89 12.45
N TRP A 296 -2.46 6.75 13.76
CA TRP A 296 -2.52 7.89 14.64
C TRP A 296 -1.84 7.61 15.99
N SER A 297 -1.33 8.67 16.59
CA SER A 297 -0.93 8.67 17.99
C SER A 297 -1.52 9.92 18.67
N ALA A 298 -1.93 9.77 19.90
CA ALA A 298 -2.40 10.88 20.71
C ALA A 298 -2.08 10.62 22.17
N ASN A 299 -1.64 11.64 22.89
CA ASN A 299 -1.51 11.55 24.34
C ASN A 299 -2.78 12.03 25.04
N THR A 300 -2.77 12.04 26.36
CA THR A 300 -3.90 12.43 27.22
C THR A 300 -4.59 13.69 26.71
N ASP A 301 -5.90 13.63 26.56
CA ASP A 301 -6.78 14.74 26.13
C ASP A 301 -6.56 15.23 24.68
N ALA A 302 -5.76 14.55 23.89
CA ALA A 302 -5.64 14.79 22.47
C ALA A 302 -6.47 13.78 21.66
N SER A 303 -6.91 14.18 20.47
CA SER A 303 -7.70 13.31 19.61
C SER A 303 -7.31 13.46 18.14
N VAL A 304 -7.50 12.38 17.40
CA VAL A 304 -7.34 12.36 15.94
C VAL A 304 -8.64 11.89 15.31
N THR A 305 -9.10 12.63 14.31
CA THR A 305 -10.28 12.28 13.53
C THR A 305 -9.93 12.28 12.05
N LEU A 306 -10.29 11.22 11.34
CA LEU A 306 -10.37 11.21 9.89
C LEU A 306 -11.84 11.11 9.50
N ASP A 307 -12.34 12.14 8.82
CA ASP A 307 -13.70 12.23 8.33
C ASP A 307 -13.74 12.08 6.81
N ALA A 308 -14.11 10.90 6.35
CA ALA A 308 -14.43 10.57 4.96
C ALA A 308 -15.94 10.21 4.84
N GLU A 309 -16.79 10.74 5.70
CA GLU A 309 -18.23 10.45 5.73
C GLU A 309 -19.09 11.71 5.58
N SER A 310 -18.67 12.82 6.15
CA SER A 310 -19.48 14.04 6.23
C SER A 310 -19.66 14.71 4.87
N GLY A 311 -20.88 15.11 4.55
CA GLY A 311 -21.18 15.83 3.31
C GLY A 311 -20.87 15.02 2.06
N SER A 312 -19.90 15.47 1.28
CA SER A 312 -19.43 14.83 0.05
C SER A 312 -18.17 13.99 0.24
N HIS A 313 -17.64 13.91 1.47
CA HIS A 313 -16.46 13.12 1.77
C HIS A 313 -16.73 11.63 1.51
N ARG A 314 -15.80 10.97 0.83
CA ARG A 314 -15.82 9.52 0.56
C ARG A 314 -14.51 9.07 -0.04
N VAL A 315 -14.33 7.77 -0.10
CA VAL A 315 -13.26 7.11 -0.83
C VAL A 315 -13.86 6.30 -1.96
N ASP A 316 -13.35 6.52 -3.18
CA ASP A 316 -13.76 5.81 -4.39
C ASP A 316 -12.59 5.05 -4.98
N LEU A 317 -12.87 3.87 -5.54
CA LEU A 317 -11.97 3.13 -6.41
C LEU A 317 -12.66 2.94 -7.78
N PRO A 318 -12.69 3.99 -8.64
CA PRO A 318 -13.49 3.98 -9.86
C PRO A 318 -13.10 2.85 -10.81
N GLN A 319 -11.82 2.55 -10.90
CA GLN A 319 -11.30 1.50 -11.78
C GLN A 319 -9.93 1.01 -11.37
N ILE A 320 -9.58 -0.17 -11.82
CA ILE A 320 -8.23 -0.73 -11.80
C ILE A 320 -7.88 -1.17 -13.23
N VAL A 321 -6.71 -0.81 -13.71
CA VAL A 321 -6.15 -1.33 -14.95
C VAL A 321 -5.16 -2.43 -14.61
N LEU A 322 -5.39 -3.62 -15.15
CA LEU A 322 -4.53 -4.78 -14.99
C LEU A 322 -3.85 -5.08 -16.33
N SER A 323 -2.53 -5.08 -16.35
CA SER A 323 -1.73 -5.60 -17.46
C SER A 323 -1.05 -6.91 -17.05
N THR A 324 -0.92 -7.81 -18.01
CA THR A 324 -0.27 -9.11 -17.82
C THR A 324 0.80 -9.28 -18.88
N ASP A 325 2.01 -9.55 -18.42
CA ASP A 325 3.14 -9.88 -19.28
C ASP A 325 3.54 -11.35 -19.08
N ASP A 326 3.92 -12.01 -20.13
CA ASP A 326 4.50 -13.35 -20.02
C ASP A 326 5.78 -13.30 -19.20
N VAL A 327 5.93 -14.21 -18.25
CA VAL A 327 7.22 -14.42 -17.60
C VAL A 327 8.17 -14.95 -18.68
N GLN A 328 9.06 -14.10 -19.19
CA GLN A 328 10.10 -14.59 -20.08
C GLN A 328 10.89 -15.67 -19.35
N PRO A 329 10.95 -16.89 -19.91
CA PRO A 329 11.82 -17.90 -19.35
C PRO A 329 13.23 -17.31 -19.29
N PRO A 330 14.03 -17.62 -18.27
CA PRO A 330 15.41 -17.18 -18.21
C PRO A 330 16.05 -17.52 -19.56
N ALA A 331 16.71 -16.55 -20.19
CA ALA A 331 17.39 -16.77 -21.46
C ALA A 331 18.21 -18.05 -21.34
N PRO A 332 18.10 -18.98 -22.32
CA PRO A 332 18.83 -20.24 -22.23
C PRO A 332 20.31 -19.89 -22.02
N PRO A 333 21.01 -20.61 -21.14
CA PRO A 333 22.41 -20.32 -20.86
C PRO A 333 23.21 -20.38 -22.14
N ILE A 334 24.07 -19.37 -22.36
CA ILE A 334 25.00 -19.42 -23.53
C ILE A 334 25.89 -20.62 -23.37
N THR A 335 25.83 -21.53 -24.32
CA THR A 335 26.74 -22.69 -24.40
C THR A 335 27.86 -22.33 -25.36
N LEU A 336 29.12 -22.41 -24.89
CA LEU A 336 30.30 -22.13 -25.66
C LEU A 336 31.12 -23.42 -25.83
N ASN A 337 31.55 -23.71 -27.07
CA ASN A 337 32.51 -24.71 -27.41
C ASN A 337 33.71 -24.08 -28.13
N ALA A 338 34.91 -24.56 -27.88
CA ALA A 338 36.13 -24.10 -28.53
C ALA A 338 36.91 -25.25 -29.09
N GLY A 339 37.45 -25.07 -30.29
CA GLY A 339 38.30 -26.04 -30.97
C GLY A 339 39.50 -25.36 -31.64
N VAL A 340 40.57 -26.13 -31.91
CA VAL A 340 41.76 -25.64 -32.63
C VAL A 340 41.74 -26.20 -34.04
N ASP A 341 41.94 -25.34 -35.01
CA ASP A 341 42.16 -25.70 -36.40
C ASP A 341 43.68 -25.55 -36.70
N HIS A 342 44.35 -26.68 -36.81
CA HIS A 342 45.79 -26.76 -37.09
C HIS A 342 46.13 -26.65 -38.56
N PHE A 343 45.16 -26.55 -39.46
CA PHE A 343 45.41 -26.42 -40.91
C PHE A 343 45.79 -25.00 -41.34
N THR A 344 45.71 -24.04 -40.40
CA THR A 344 46.15 -22.66 -40.62
C THR A 344 47.49 -22.39 -39.96
N THR A 345 48.29 -21.43 -40.51
CA THR A 345 49.57 -21.00 -39.91
C THR A 345 49.54 -19.48 -39.71
N PRO A 346 49.53 -18.98 -38.47
CA PRO A 346 49.44 -19.75 -37.22
C PRO A 346 48.10 -20.48 -37.09
N PRO A 347 48.00 -21.47 -36.16
CA PRO A 347 46.77 -22.20 -35.91
C PRO A 347 45.64 -21.27 -35.50
N SER A 348 44.39 -21.59 -35.83
CA SER A 348 43.24 -20.78 -35.44
C SER A 348 42.36 -21.48 -34.41
N VAL A 349 41.83 -20.68 -33.47
CA VAL A 349 40.80 -21.10 -32.53
C VAL A 349 39.45 -20.77 -33.12
N LEU A 350 38.57 -21.76 -33.16
CA LEU A 350 37.16 -21.63 -33.53
C LEU A 350 36.33 -21.69 -32.28
N LEU A 351 35.55 -20.65 -32.03
CA LEU A 351 34.54 -20.57 -30.96
C LEU A 351 33.17 -20.78 -31.61
N LEU A 352 32.35 -21.66 -31.03
CA LEU A 352 30.97 -21.91 -31.45
C LEU A 352 30.06 -21.73 -30.24
N TRP A 353 28.99 -20.93 -30.38
CA TRP A 353 28.06 -20.75 -29.28
C TRP A 353 26.58 -20.79 -29.72
N THR A 354 25.73 -21.07 -28.75
CA THR A 354 24.27 -21.03 -28.88
C THR A 354 23.66 -20.44 -27.63
N GLY A 355 22.43 -19.99 -27.72
CA GLY A 355 21.67 -19.47 -26.55
C GLY A 355 21.81 -17.97 -26.31
N ALA A 356 22.71 -17.27 -26.99
CA ALA A 356 22.71 -15.80 -26.94
C ALA A 356 21.53 -15.23 -27.75
N THR A 357 20.82 -14.25 -27.21
CA THR A 357 19.60 -13.67 -27.80
C THR A 357 19.83 -12.26 -28.38
N GLY A 358 20.89 -11.58 -27.97
CA GLY A 358 21.24 -10.24 -28.48
C GLY A 358 21.80 -10.27 -29.93
N ALA A 359 21.77 -9.11 -30.60
CA ALA A 359 22.34 -8.97 -31.95
C ALA A 359 23.88 -9.11 -31.97
N GLN A 360 24.54 -8.84 -30.86
CA GLN A 360 25.99 -8.92 -30.70
C GLN A 360 26.34 -9.56 -29.36
N VAL A 361 27.54 -10.18 -29.36
CA VAL A 361 28.14 -10.79 -28.18
C VAL A 361 29.52 -10.21 -27.90
N ASP A 362 29.87 -10.09 -26.63
CA ASP A 362 31.19 -9.71 -26.18
C ASP A 362 32.07 -10.93 -26.02
N LEU A 363 33.27 -10.87 -26.62
CA LEU A 363 34.30 -11.91 -26.52
C LEU A 363 35.28 -11.56 -25.39
N TYR A 364 35.49 -12.48 -24.49
CA TYR A 364 36.49 -12.41 -23.44
C TYR A 364 37.56 -13.49 -23.67
N GLN A 365 38.81 -13.06 -23.52
CA GLN A 365 39.98 -13.94 -23.54
C GLN A 365 40.78 -13.72 -22.25
N ASP A 366 41.05 -14.78 -21.53
CA ASP A 366 41.82 -14.78 -20.28
C ASP A 366 41.25 -13.78 -19.25
N GLY A 367 39.92 -13.66 -19.21
CA GLY A 367 39.21 -12.76 -18.32
C GLY A 367 39.10 -11.32 -18.81
N VAL A 368 39.74 -10.97 -19.91
CA VAL A 368 39.72 -9.60 -20.47
C VAL A 368 38.78 -9.55 -21.68
N ARG A 369 37.92 -8.51 -21.76
CA ARG A 369 37.09 -8.27 -22.96
C ARG A 369 38.00 -7.86 -24.11
N THR A 370 38.01 -8.64 -25.18
CA THR A 370 38.87 -8.42 -26.39
C THR A 370 38.09 -7.70 -27.50
N GLY A 371 36.78 -7.77 -27.49
CA GLY A 371 35.95 -7.09 -28.48
C GLY A 371 34.49 -7.57 -28.45
N ASN A 372 33.74 -7.17 -29.47
CA ASN A 372 32.40 -7.69 -29.75
C ASN A 372 32.33 -8.24 -31.15
N THR A 373 31.41 -9.16 -31.38
CA THR A 373 31.13 -9.74 -32.69
C THR A 373 29.64 -9.93 -32.90
N LEU A 374 29.21 -10.13 -34.12
CA LEU A 374 27.81 -10.48 -34.40
C LEU A 374 27.46 -11.80 -33.72
N ASN A 375 26.20 -11.92 -33.28
CA ASN A 375 25.68 -13.14 -32.70
C ASN A 375 25.24 -14.14 -33.82
N ASP A 376 26.21 -14.54 -34.65
CA ASP A 376 26.02 -15.52 -35.71
C ASP A 376 26.37 -16.95 -35.29
N GLY A 377 26.75 -17.13 -34.03
CA GLY A 377 27.05 -18.44 -33.42
C GLY A 377 28.47 -18.90 -33.61
N ALA A 378 29.36 -18.13 -34.29
CA ALA A 378 30.74 -18.53 -34.54
C ALA A 378 31.71 -17.35 -34.54
N TRP A 379 32.96 -17.62 -34.12
CA TRP A 379 34.05 -16.68 -34.23
C TRP A 379 35.36 -17.45 -34.44
N ARG A 380 36.28 -16.92 -35.24
CA ARG A 380 37.59 -17.51 -35.53
C ARG A 380 38.68 -16.46 -35.38
N GLY A 381 39.76 -16.82 -34.67
CA GLY A 381 40.97 -16.01 -34.54
C GLY A 381 42.23 -16.87 -34.63
N GLN A 382 43.35 -16.28 -35.07
CA GLN A 382 44.67 -16.92 -35.11
C GLN A 382 45.41 -16.68 -33.78
N PHE A 383 46.08 -17.73 -33.28
CA PHE A 383 46.79 -17.71 -32.00
C PHE A 383 48.17 -18.38 -32.12
N ASN A 384 49.10 -17.84 -31.33
CA ASN A 384 50.39 -18.48 -31.12
C ASN A 384 50.22 -19.71 -30.21
N PRO A 385 51.19 -20.66 -30.17
CA PRO A 385 51.16 -21.73 -29.19
C PRO A 385 50.99 -21.21 -27.75
N GLY A 386 50.03 -21.81 -27.03
CA GLY A 386 49.69 -21.37 -25.66
C GLY A 386 48.32 -21.91 -25.24
N THR A 387 47.98 -21.72 -23.95
CA THR A 387 46.64 -22.07 -23.43
C THR A 387 45.86 -20.78 -23.20
N TYR A 388 44.65 -20.75 -23.75
CA TYR A 388 43.77 -19.59 -23.73
C TYR A 388 42.40 -19.97 -23.13
N THR A 389 41.81 -19.05 -22.36
CA THR A 389 40.48 -19.25 -21.79
C THR A 389 39.52 -18.27 -22.43
N PHE A 390 38.43 -18.75 -22.96
CA PHE A 390 37.41 -17.94 -23.64
C PHE A 390 36.09 -17.96 -22.91
N ARG A 391 35.36 -16.84 -22.99
CA ARG A 391 33.98 -16.67 -22.55
C ARG A 391 33.23 -15.73 -23.49
N ILE A 392 31.98 -16.03 -23.76
CA ILE A 392 31.07 -15.18 -24.53
C ILE A 392 30.01 -14.64 -23.60
N CYS A 393 29.74 -13.34 -23.67
CA CYS A 393 28.64 -12.68 -22.94
C CYS A 393 27.75 -11.92 -23.91
N GLU A 394 26.48 -11.77 -23.60
CA GLU A 394 25.63 -10.80 -24.31
C GLU A 394 26.13 -9.38 -24.06
N THR A 395 26.15 -8.56 -25.11
CA THR A 395 26.65 -7.17 -25.01
C THR A 395 25.79 -6.38 -24.01
N ASN A 396 26.47 -5.70 -23.07
CA ASN A 396 25.86 -4.93 -21.98
C ASN A 396 25.00 -5.76 -21.00
N SER A 397 25.27 -7.04 -20.88
CA SER A 397 24.54 -7.97 -20.02
C SER A 397 25.48 -8.73 -19.09
N SER A 398 24.95 -9.28 -17.99
CA SER A 398 25.64 -10.23 -17.13
C SER A 398 25.49 -11.70 -17.58
N VAL A 399 24.72 -11.95 -18.64
CA VAL A 399 24.47 -13.29 -19.17
C VAL A 399 25.68 -13.73 -19.97
N CYS A 400 26.40 -14.73 -19.47
CA CYS A 400 27.63 -15.23 -20.06
C CYS A 400 27.65 -16.77 -20.14
N SER A 401 28.46 -17.32 -21.07
CA SER A 401 28.80 -18.72 -21.07
C SER A 401 29.69 -19.09 -19.87
N ALA A 402 29.83 -20.39 -19.62
CA ALA A 402 30.96 -20.89 -18.85
C ALA A 402 32.30 -20.59 -19.58
N ASN A 403 33.39 -20.56 -18.81
CA ASN A 403 34.74 -20.47 -19.39
C ASN A 403 35.11 -21.79 -20.11
N VAL A 404 35.66 -21.67 -21.30
CA VAL A 404 36.19 -22.81 -22.08
C VAL A 404 37.67 -22.58 -22.33
N SER A 405 38.51 -23.54 -21.97
CA SER A 405 39.95 -23.46 -22.19
C SER A 405 40.37 -24.30 -23.43
N VAL A 406 41.28 -23.74 -24.19
CA VAL A 406 41.84 -24.41 -25.39
C VAL A 406 43.35 -24.26 -25.41
N THR A 407 44.06 -25.33 -25.80
CA THR A 407 45.52 -25.32 -25.96
C THR A 407 45.86 -25.38 -27.43
N VAL A 408 46.58 -24.38 -27.90
CA VAL A 408 47.15 -24.27 -29.25
C VAL A 408 48.59 -24.76 -29.17
N THR A 409 48.94 -25.75 -29.99
CA THR A 409 50.29 -26.37 -30.02
C THR A 409 50.99 -26.06 -31.31
#